data_1ca2429889cc578d1a4a60b7c43daeb4
#
_entry.id   1ca2429889cc578d1a4a60b7c43daeb4
#
_cell.length_a   1.000
_cell.length_b   1.000
_cell.length_c   1.000
_cell.angle_alpha   90.00
_cell.angle_beta   90.00
_cell.angle_gamma   90.00
#
_symmetry.space_group_name_H-M   'P 1'
#
loop_
_entity.id
_entity.type
_entity.pdbx_description
1 polymer ?
#
loop_
_entity_poly.entity_id
_entity_poly.type
_entity_poly.pdbx_seq_one_letter_code
_entity_poly.pdbx_strand_id
1 'polypeptide(L)'
;INFLNLEYFLVAAEELNFTRAAKRLYISQQSLSNHISNLEKEFDIALFHRTTPLTLTYAGQVLEKRAREILELREETYHEIADIKDFSKGKLIIGMSHTRGRKILPEILPLYKEQFPNIDLQLIEGNSSELDAGLLHGEIDLIIGMLPFKVENIETVPLCDEEILLAVPNKVLEHAYPGQVEKIKEQLLTNADLRLLQNCPFLLINPGNRVRTLADEMFEEAQITPKIILETENIETVLALAAKGMGITFYPKMFISSHEVFQNNLENKTGLNFYSLNYPKAHGVLGIGYHKGHYMSQATKEFIRIAKETL
;
A
#
# COMPACT_ATOMS: atom_id res chain seq x y z
N ILE A 1 -17.23 -0.01 -30.15
CA ILE A 1 -16.03 -0.06 -29.30
C ILE A 1 -15.79 -1.52 -28.90
N ASN A 2 -14.57 -2.02 -29.13
CA ASN A 2 -14.17 -3.35 -28.68
C ASN A 2 -13.37 -3.24 -27.37
N PHE A 3 -13.76 -3.99 -26.34
CA PHE A 3 -13.07 -3.99 -25.04
C PHE A 3 -11.58 -4.29 -25.14
N LEU A 4 -11.17 -5.25 -25.97
CA LEU A 4 -9.76 -5.57 -26.19
C LEU A 4 -8.96 -4.37 -26.73
N ASN A 5 -9.57 -3.56 -27.62
CA ASN A 5 -8.93 -2.35 -28.11
C ASN A 5 -8.74 -1.31 -26.99
N LEU A 6 -9.71 -1.20 -26.07
CA LEU A 6 -9.60 -0.33 -24.91
C LEU A 6 -8.52 -0.80 -23.93
N GLU A 7 -8.43 -2.09 -23.66
CA GLU A 7 -7.36 -2.67 -22.82
C GLU A 7 -5.98 -2.38 -23.41
N TYR A 8 -5.81 -2.62 -24.69
CA TYR A 8 -4.54 -2.35 -25.39
C TYR A 8 -4.20 -0.87 -25.45
N PHE A 9 -5.21 -0.02 -25.60
CA PHE A 9 -5.05 1.43 -25.57
C PHE A 9 -4.56 1.89 -24.17
N LEU A 10 -5.14 1.41 -23.09
CA LEU A 10 -4.73 1.76 -21.73
C LEU A 10 -3.28 1.37 -21.45
N VAL A 11 -2.86 0.15 -21.81
CA VAL A 11 -1.46 -0.25 -21.66
C VAL A 11 -0.52 0.62 -22.50
N ALA A 12 -0.94 1.02 -23.71
CA ALA A 12 -0.15 1.93 -24.54
C ALA A 12 -0.06 3.34 -23.95
N ALA A 13 -1.14 3.81 -23.30
CA ALA A 13 -1.20 5.10 -22.61
C ALA A 13 -0.30 5.13 -21.35
N GLU A 14 -0.27 4.05 -20.58
CA GLU A 14 0.60 3.91 -19.41
C GLU A 14 2.08 3.87 -19.79
N GLU A 15 2.43 3.07 -20.79
CA GLU A 15 3.83 2.88 -21.19
C GLU A 15 4.39 4.07 -21.99
N LEU A 16 3.54 4.87 -22.65
CA LEU A 16 3.94 5.92 -23.61
C LEU A 16 5.03 5.45 -24.57
N ASN A 17 5.00 4.16 -24.90
CA ASN A 17 5.95 3.49 -25.78
C ASN A 17 5.33 2.20 -26.35
N PHE A 18 4.99 2.19 -27.62
CA PHE A 18 4.34 1.05 -28.26
C PHE A 18 5.16 -0.26 -28.21
N THR A 19 6.50 -0.17 -28.19
CA THR A 19 7.34 -1.37 -28.12
C THR A 19 7.30 -1.98 -26.72
N ARG A 20 7.33 -1.18 -25.66
CA ARG A 20 7.21 -1.64 -24.28
C ARG A 20 5.80 -2.18 -24.00
N ALA A 21 4.78 -1.44 -24.42
CA ALA A 21 3.38 -1.85 -24.29
C ALA A 21 3.11 -3.20 -24.97
N ALA A 22 3.60 -3.39 -26.20
CA ALA A 22 3.45 -4.64 -26.93
C ALA A 22 4.17 -5.82 -26.21
N LYS A 23 5.35 -5.58 -25.66
CA LYS A 23 6.04 -6.60 -24.83
C LYS A 23 5.23 -6.97 -23.58
N ARG A 24 4.68 -5.98 -22.87
CA ARG A 24 3.83 -6.19 -21.69
C ARG A 24 2.57 -6.99 -22.02
N LEU A 25 2.01 -6.78 -23.21
CA LEU A 25 0.83 -7.47 -23.72
C LEU A 25 1.15 -8.83 -24.41
N TYR A 26 2.42 -9.21 -24.54
CA TYR A 26 2.87 -10.41 -25.23
C TYR A 26 2.40 -10.49 -26.69
N ILE A 27 2.34 -9.35 -27.38
CA ILE A 27 1.98 -9.23 -28.80
C ILE A 27 3.06 -8.51 -29.60
N SER A 28 2.94 -8.53 -30.95
CA SER A 28 3.81 -7.70 -31.80
C SER A 28 3.43 -6.21 -31.73
N GLN A 29 4.41 -5.34 -31.86
CA GLN A 29 4.17 -3.88 -31.94
C GLN A 29 3.19 -3.54 -33.09
N GLN A 30 3.27 -4.25 -34.21
CA GLN A 30 2.39 -4.04 -35.35
C GLN A 30 0.94 -4.40 -35.00
N SER A 31 0.71 -5.48 -34.24
CA SER A 31 -0.62 -5.85 -33.76
C SER A 31 -1.18 -4.76 -32.84
N LEU A 32 -0.41 -4.29 -31.85
CA LEU A 32 -0.82 -3.21 -30.98
C LEU A 32 -1.17 -1.94 -31.79
N SER A 33 -0.31 -1.55 -32.73
CA SER A 33 -0.53 -0.38 -33.57
C SER A 33 -1.84 -0.49 -34.40
N ASN A 34 -2.20 -1.69 -34.86
CA ASN A 34 -3.45 -1.93 -35.57
C ASN A 34 -4.67 -1.75 -34.62
N HIS A 35 -4.61 -2.25 -33.39
CA HIS A 35 -5.68 -2.05 -32.40
C HIS A 35 -5.90 -0.58 -32.08
N ILE A 36 -4.82 0.18 -31.88
CA ILE A 36 -4.89 1.63 -31.66
C ILE A 36 -5.46 2.33 -32.90
N SER A 37 -4.97 2.00 -34.09
CA SER A 37 -5.45 2.58 -35.34
C SER A 37 -6.94 2.30 -35.59
N ASN A 38 -7.46 1.16 -35.14
CA ASN A 38 -8.89 0.85 -35.22
C ASN A 38 -9.72 1.76 -34.33
N LEU A 39 -9.26 2.08 -33.10
CA LEU A 39 -9.93 3.07 -32.25
C LEU A 39 -9.85 4.48 -32.85
N GLU A 40 -8.69 4.89 -33.36
CA GLU A 40 -8.52 6.20 -34.01
C GLU A 40 -9.43 6.33 -35.22
N LYS A 41 -9.62 5.27 -36.01
CA LYS A 41 -10.57 5.26 -37.14
C LYS A 41 -12.02 5.28 -36.69
N GLU A 42 -12.37 4.54 -35.64
CA GLU A 42 -13.73 4.50 -35.11
C GLU A 42 -14.18 5.87 -34.59
N PHE A 43 -13.27 6.61 -33.95
CA PHE A 43 -13.53 7.97 -33.45
C PHE A 43 -13.21 9.09 -34.45
N ASP A 44 -12.60 8.74 -35.57
CA ASP A 44 -12.11 9.69 -36.58
C ASP A 44 -11.19 10.77 -35.97
N ILE A 45 -10.36 10.39 -34.99
CA ILE A 45 -9.44 11.30 -34.31
C ILE A 45 -8.19 10.55 -33.82
N ALA A 46 -7.04 11.21 -33.85
CA ALA A 46 -5.80 10.69 -33.31
C ALA A 46 -5.85 10.68 -31.77
N LEU A 47 -5.45 9.56 -31.14
CA LEU A 47 -5.38 9.38 -29.69
C LEU A 47 -3.98 9.61 -29.14
N PHE A 48 -2.94 9.45 -29.99
CA PHE A 48 -1.55 9.69 -29.64
C PHE A 48 -0.90 10.72 -30.57
N HIS A 49 -0.08 11.60 -30.00
CA HIS A 49 0.93 12.33 -30.75
C HIS A 49 2.09 11.41 -31.03
N ARG A 50 2.28 10.99 -32.29
CA ARG A 50 3.34 10.07 -32.73
C ARG A 50 4.70 10.77 -32.87
N THR A 51 5.03 11.60 -31.90
CA THR A 51 6.31 12.32 -31.75
C THR A 51 7.21 11.56 -30.77
N THR A 52 8.45 11.99 -30.65
CA THR A 52 9.36 11.48 -29.61
C THR A 52 9.60 12.60 -28.59
N PRO A 53 9.14 12.45 -27.33
CA PRO A 53 8.46 11.27 -26.74
C PRO A 53 7.00 11.11 -27.22
N LEU A 54 6.48 9.87 -27.18
CA LEU A 54 5.07 9.56 -27.39
C LEU A 54 4.22 10.20 -26.27
N THR A 55 3.13 10.87 -26.63
CA THR A 55 2.20 11.47 -25.65
C THR A 55 0.75 11.29 -26.10
N LEU A 56 -0.18 11.34 -25.16
CA LEU A 56 -1.62 11.34 -25.47
C LEU A 56 -2.05 12.69 -26.07
N THR A 57 -2.96 12.64 -27.04
CA THR A 57 -3.74 13.83 -27.45
C THR A 57 -4.78 14.14 -26.37
N TYR A 58 -5.46 15.28 -26.47
CA TYR A 58 -6.59 15.58 -25.60
C TYR A 58 -7.70 14.51 -25.72
N ALA A 59 -7.98 14.03 -26.95
CA ALA A 59 -8.91 12.93 -27.17
C ALA A 59 -8.42 11.63 -26.53
N GLY A 60 -7.10 11.36 -26.57
CA GLY A 60 -6.49 10.24 -25.88
C GLY A 60 -6.68 10.30 -24.36
N GLN A 61 -6.48 11.46 -23.74
CA GLN A 61 -6.70 11.67 -22.31
C GLN A 61 -8.18 11.46 -21.92
N VAL A 62 -9.11 11.96 -22.73
CA VAL A 62 -10.54 11.71 -22.51
C VAL A 62 -10.86 10.22 -22.64
N LEU A 63 -10.33 9.55 -23.67
CA LEU A 63 -10.55 8.12 -23.85
C LEU A 63 -9.90 7.29 -22.72
N GLU A 64 -8.73 7.66 -22.25
CA GLU A 64 -8.07 6.97 -21.13
C GLU A 64 -8.98 6.92 -19.90
N LYS A 65 -9.53 8.06 -19.49
CA LYS A 65 -10.47 8.14 -18.38
C LYS A 65 -11.70 7.25 -18.63
N ARG A 66 -12.34 7.38 -19.80
CA ARG A 66 -13.58 6.66 -20.12
C ARG A 66 -13.36 5.17 -20.38
N ALA A 67 -12.21 4.79 -20.90
CA ALA A 67 -11.88 3.38 -21.12
C ALA A 67 -11.76 2.64 -19.77
N ARG A 68 -11.17 3.25 -18.76
CA ARG A 68 -11.11 2.68 -17.41
C ARG A 68 -12.53 2.48 -16.85
N GLU A 69 -13.37 3.50 -16.88
CA GLU A 69 -14.77 3.44 -16.41
C GLU A 69 -15.59 2.34 -17.14
N ILE A 70 -15.40 2.19 -18.46
CA ILE A 70 -16.11 1.18 -19.26
C ILE A 70 -15.64 -0.24 -18.93
N LEU A 71 -14.33 -0.46 -18.80
CA LEU A 71 -13.79 -1.77 -18.46
C LEU A 71 -14.15 -2.18 -17.04
N GLU A 72 -14.17 -1.24 -16.13
CA GLU A 72 -14.61 -1.44 -14.75
C GLU A 72 -16.10 -1.84 -14.70
N LEU A 73 -16.99 -1.10 -15.37
CA LEU A 73 -18.40 -1.46 -15.45
C LEU A 73 -18.62 -2.84 -16.08
N ARG A 74 -17.78 -3.23 -17.04
CA ARG A 74 -17.80 -4.59 -17.60
C ARG A 74 -17.52 -5.64 -16.52
N GLU A 75 -16.45 -5.47 -15.76
CA GLU A 75 -16.08 -6.41 -14.67
C GLU A 75 -17.16 -6.46 -13.57
N GLU A 76 -17.67 -5.31 -13.16
CA GLU A 76 -18.80 -5.23 -12.23
C GLU A 76 -20.01 -6.04 -12.73
N THR A 77 -20.34 -5.89 -14.02
CA THR A 77 -21.45 -6.64 -14.62
C THR A 77 -21.21 -8.16 -14.58
N TYR A 78 -19.97 -8.60 -14.84
CA TYR A 78 -19.63 -10.02 -14.73
C TYR A 78 -19.73 -10.50 -13.27
N HIS A 79 -19.28 -9.72 -12.30
CA HIS A 79 -19.39 -10.06 -10.89
C HIS A 79 -20.86 -10.13 -10.43
N GLU A 80 -21.69 -9.16 -10.80
CA GLU A 80 -23.11 -9.13 -10.45
C GLU A 80 -23.87 -10.33 -11.02
N ILE A 81 -23.61 -10.68 -12.30
CA ILE A 81 -24.22 -11.84 -12.92
C ILE A 81 -23.71 -13.16 -12.30
N ALA A 82 -22.43 -13.23 -11.94
CA ALA A 82 -21.85 -14.38 -11.27
C ALA A 82 -22.47 -14.58 -9.88
N ASP A 83 -22.66 -13.52 -9.12
CA ASP A 83 -23.30 -13.52 -7.79
C ASP A 83 -24.76 -14.01 -7.87
N ILE A 84 -25.51 -13.68 -8.93
CA ILE A 84 -26.86 -14.18 -9.16
C ILE A 84 -26.85 -15.68 -9.43
N LYS A 85 -25.84 -16.20 -10.11
CA LYS A 85 -25.80 -17.59 -10.60
C LYS A 85 -25.28 -18.57 -9.55
N ASP A 86 -24.25 -18.20 -8.83
CA ASP A 86 -23.61 -19.07 -7.82
C ASP A 86 -22.61 -18.24 -6.99
N PHE A 87 -22.93 -17.93 -5.72
CA PHE A 87 -22.06 -17.20 -4.77
C PHE A 87 -20.66 -17.82 -4.59
N SER A 88 -20.47 -19.04 -5.08
CA SER A 88 -19.26 -19.82 -4.82
C SER A 88 -18.15 -19.61 -5.85
N LYS A 89 -18.36 -18.81 -6.89
CA LYS A 89 -17.39 -18.60 -7.97
C LYS A 89 -17.17 -17.12 -8.22
N GLY A 90 -15.93 -16.76 -8.40
CA GLY A 90 -15.55 -15.38 -8.69
C GLY A 90 -14.07 -15.13 -8.37
N LYS A 91 -13.68 -13.87 -8.37
CA LYS A 91 -12.34 -13.43 -8.05
C LYS A 91 -12.43 -12.33 -6.99
N LEU A 92 -11.49 -12.31 -6.07
CA LEU A 92 -11.30 -11.25 -5.09
C LEU A 92 -9.85 -10.78 -5.14
N ILE A 93 -9.65 -9.51 -5.46
CA ILE A 93 -8.34 -8.88 -5.56
C ILE A 93 -8.12 -8.00 -4.33
N ILE A 94 -7.15 -8.39 -3.51
CA ILE A 94 -6.85 -7.75 -2.24
C ILE A 94 -5.54 -6.99 -2.37
N GLY A 95 -5.54 -5.70 -2.04
CA GLY A 95 -4.36 -4.86 -1.98
C GLY A 95 -3.86 -4.65 -0.55
N MET A 96 -2.57 -4.86 -0.30
CA MET A 96 -1.93 -4.48 0.97
C MET A 96 -0.40 -4.47 0.86
N SER A 97 0.26 -3.89 1.86
CA SER A 97 1.72 -3.95 1.91
C SER A 97 2.20 -5.38 2.25
N HIS A 98 3.34 -5.78 1.68
CA HIS A 98 3.95 -7.09 1.88
C HIS A 98 4.04 -7.49 3.37
N THR A 99 4.51 -6.57 4.23
CA THR A 99 4.66 -6.87 5.67
C THR A 99 3.32 -7.12 6.35
N ARG A 100 2.26 -6.36 5.99
CA ARG A 100 0.91 -6.61 6.51
C ARG A 100 0.34 -7.91 5.98
N GLY A 101 0.50 -8.19 4.69
CA GLY A 101 0.05 -9.44 4.07
C GLY A 101 0.59 -10.64 4.81
N ARG A 102 1.89 -10.67 5.09
CA ARG A 102 2.54 -11.75 5.85
C ARG A 102 1.96 -11.94 7.26
N LYS A 103 1.51 -10.87 7.92
CA LYS A 103 0.97 -10.93 9.29
C LYS A 103 -0.52 -11.24 9.35
N ILE A 104 -1.31 -10.65 8.45
CA ILE A 104 -2.78 -10.63 8.53
C ILE A 104 -3.41 -11.77 7.72
N LEU A 105 -2.94 -11.99 6.49
CA LEU A 105 -3.58 -12.94 5.58
C LEU A 105 -3.58 -14.40 6.07
N PRO A 106 -2.53 -14.90 6.77
CA PRO A 106 -2.56 -16.25 7.33
C PRO A 106 -3.69 -16.49 8.34
N GLU A 107 -4.17 -15.43 9.01
CA GLU A 107 -5.28 -15.54 9.97
C GLU A 107 -6.65 -15.51 9.26
N ILE A 108 -6.77 -14.77 8.14
CA ILE A 108 -8.05 -14.53 7.46
C ILE A 108 -8.27 -15.51 6.30
N LEU A 109 -7.28 -15.69 5.42
CA LEU A 109 -7.48 -16.42 4.16
C LEU A 109 -7.84 -17.91 4.34
N PRO A 110 -7.29 -18.65 5.31
CA PRO A 110 -7.72 -20.03 5.55
C PRO A 110 -9.22 -20.12 5.87
N LEU A 111 -9.70 -19.25 6.79
CA LEU A 111 -11.11 -19.20 7.18
C LEU A 111 -12.02 -18.82 5.99
N TYR A 112 -11.55 -17.87 5.18
CA TYR A 112 -12.26 -17.45 3.98
C TYR A 112 -12.34 -18.58 2.94
N LYS A 113 -11.21 -19.25 2.65
CA LYS A 113 -11.17 -20.34 1.65
C LYS A 113 -11.92 -21.60 2.08
N GLU A 114 -12.04 -21.85 3.38
CA GLU A 114 -12.89 -22.93 3.90
C GLU A 114 -14.37 -22.69 3.56
N GLN A 115 -14.85 -21.45 3.66
CA GLN A 115 -16.24 -21.08 3.34
C GLN A 115 -16.46 -20.86 1.84
N PHE A 116 -15.47 -20.33 1.12
CA PHE A 116 -15.54 -19.95 -0.29
C PHE A 116 -14.42 -20.61 -1.11
N PRO A 117 -14.41 -21.94 -1.27
CA PRO A 117 -13.30 -22.70 -1.88
C PRO A 117 -13.06 -22.35 -3.35
N ASN A 118 -14.08 -21.92 -4.08
CA ASN A 118 -14.02 -21.66 -5.53
C ASN A 118 -13.82 -20.16 -5.88
N ILE A 119 -13.66 -19.28 -4.89
CA ILE A 119 -13.28 -17.89 -5.14
C ILE A 119 -11.77 -17.83 -5.40
N ASP A 120 -11.38 -17.31 -6.56
CA ASP A 120 -9.97 -17.08 -6.87
C ASP A 120 -9.48 -15.83 -6.11
N LEU A 121 -8.40 -16.00 -5.36
CA LEU A 121 -7.78 -14.92 -4.60
C LEU A 121 -6.56 -14.41 -5.34
N GLN A 122 -6.49 -13.10 -5.52
CA GLN A 122 -5.29 -12.42 -6.00
C GLN A 122 -4.84 -11.39 -4.98
N LEU A 123 -3.55 -11.41 -4.65
CA LEU A 123 -2.93 -10.42 -3.79
C LEU A 123 -2.11 -9.47 -4.65
N ILE A 124 -2.34 -8.17 -4.47
CA ILE A 124 -1.50 -7.11 -5.02
C ILE A 124 -0.76 -6.46 -3.87
N GLU A 125 0.55 -6.57 -3.90
CA GLU A 125 1.43 -6.00 -2.87
C GLU A 125 2.10 -4.74 -3.39
N GLY A 126 2.08 -3.69 -2.59
CA GLY A 126 2.65 -2.40 -2.96
C GLY A 126 2.73 -1.42 -1.79
N ASN A 127 3.25 -0.23 -2.06
CA ASN A 127 3.17 0.87 -1.12
C ASN A 127 1.76 1.51 -1.11
N SER A 128 1.48 2.35 -0.12
CA SER A 128 0.13 2.92 0.05
C SER A 128 -0.35 3.70 -1.17
N SER A 129 0.55 4.43 -1.85
CA SER A 129 0.17 5.24 -3.02
C SER A 129 -0.15 4.37 -4.24
N GLU A 130 0.57 3.27 -4.43
CA GLU A 130 0.31 2.29 -5.50
C GLU A 130 -1.01 1.57 -5.28
N LEU A 131 -1.27 1.14 -4.03
CA LEU A 131 -2.52 0.47 -3.66
C LEU A 131 -3.72 1.39 -3.78
N ASP A 132 -3.59 2.63 -3.34
CA ASP A 132 -4.62 3.67 -3.49
C ASP A 132 -4.95 3.90 -4.98
N ALA A 133 -3.94 3.96 -5.85
CA ALA A 133 -4.14 4.09 -7.28
C ALA A 133 -4.81 2.85 -7.89
N GLY A 134 -4.39 1.65 -7.51
CA GLY A 134 -4.98 0.39 -7.97
C GLY A 134 -6.46 0.26 -7.58
N LEU A 135 -6.82 0.69 -6.36
CA LEU A 135 -8.21 0.74 -5.92
C LEU A 135 -9.03 1.74 -6.73
N LEU A 136 -8.48 2.94 -6.97
CA LEU A 136 -9.14 3.99 -7.77
C LEU A 136 -9.37 3.57 -9.22
N HIS A 137 -8.48 2.75 -9.79
CA HIS A 137 -8.56 2.27 -11.15
C HIS A 137 -9.34 0.94 -11.31
N GLY A 138 -9.95 0.41 -10.24
CA GLY A 138 -10.68 -0.86 -10.28
C GLY A 138 -9.79 -2.10 -10.48
N GLU A 139 -8.48 -1.96 -10.30
CA GLU A 139 -7.52 -3.07 -10.38
C GLU A 139 -7.48 -3.89 -9.08
N ILE A 140 -8.00 -3.33 -8.00
CA ILE A 140 -8.07 -3.89 -6.65
C ILE A 140 -9.50 -3.70 -6.14
N ASP A 141 -10.11 -4.77 -5.60
CA ASP A 141 -11.47 -4.72 -5.05
C ASP A 141 -11.51 -4.07 -3.66
N LEU A 142 -10.51 -4.38 -2.85
CA LEU A 142 -10.35 -3.79 -1.51
C LEU A 142 -8.87 -3.66 -1.13
N ILE A 143 -8.56 -2.68 -0.31
CA ILE A 143 -7.22 -2.50 0.28
C ILE A 143 -7.29 -2.60 1.80
N ILE A 144 -6.23 -3.14 2.42
CA ILE A 144 -6.07 -3.16 3.88
C ILE A 144 -4.89 -2.30 4.26
N GLY A 145 -5.14 -1.25 5.06
CA GLY A 145 -4.13 -0.28 5.42
C GLY A 145 -4.52 0.64 6.56
N MET A 146 -3.63 1.52 6.96
CA MET A 146 -3.92 2.55 7.97
C MET A 146 -4.85 3.62 7.40
N LEU A 147 -5.92 3.89 8.14
CA LEU A 147 -6.87 4.97 7.85
C LEU A 147 -6.28 6.35 8.21
N PRO A 148 -6.76 7.45 7.55
CA PRO A 148 -7.59 7.46 6.35
C PRO A 148 -6.77 7.15 5.09
N PHE A 149 -7.40 6.58 4.07
CA PHE A 149 -6.82 6.49 2.74
C PHE A 149 -6.80 7.87 2.07
N LYS A 150 -5.83 8.09 1.15
CA LYS A 150 -5.63 9.41 0.53
C LYS A 150 -6.40 9.60 -0.78
N VAL A 151 -7.37 8.75 -1.08
CA VAL A 151 -8.18 8.79 -2.29
C VAL A 151 -9.63 9.16 -1.98
N GLU A 152 -10.27 9.86 -2.91
CA GLU A 152 -11.67 10.21 -2.84
C GLU A 152 -12.56 9.01 -3.20
N ASN A 153 -13.82 9.07 -2.81
CA ASN A 153 -14.84 8.03 -3.11
C ASN A 153 -14.50 6.63 -2.56
N ILE A 154 -13.85 6.56 -1.41
CA ILE A 154 -13.61 5.31 -0.69
C ILE A 154 -14.51 5.22 0.54
N GLU A 155 -15.18 4.09 0.70
CA GLU A 155 -15.79 3.68 1.96
C GLU A 155 -14.78 2.88 2.77
N THR A 156 -14.85 3.02 4.09
CA THR A 156 -13.89 2.40 5.00
C THR A 156 -14.59 1.58 6.07
N VAL A 157 -13.99 0.44 6.40
CA VAL A 157 -14.40 -0.43 7.49
C VAL A 157 -13.24 -0.54 8.48
N PRO A 158 -13.38 -0.02 9.71
CA PRO A 158 -12.33 -0.18 10.72
C PRO A 158 -12.20 -1.64 11.15
N LEU A 159 -10.98 -2.09 11.39
CA LEU A 159 -10.65 -3.44 11.86
C LEU A 159 -10.10 -3.43 13.29
N CYS A 160 -8.95 -2.79 13.51
CA CYS A 160 -8.31 -2.74 14.82
C CYS A 160 -7.45 -1.49 14.97
N ASP A 161 -7.09 -1.17 16.23
CA ASP A 161 -6.16 -0.07 16.51
C ASP A 161 -4.75 -0.41 16.05
N GLU A 162 -4.07 0.57 15.50
CA GLU A 162 -2.68 0.49 15.05
C GLU A 162 -1.86 1.60 15.71
N GLU A 163 -0.69 1.26 16.23
CA GLU A 163 0.24 2.19 16.83
C GLU A 163 1.59 2.12 16.12
N ILE A 164 2.16 3.28 15.80
CA ILE A 164 3.53 3.38 15.28
C ILE A 164 4.47 3.67 16.44
N LEU A 165 5.37 2.75 16.70
CA LEU A 165 6.39 2.86 17.71
C LEU A 165 7.69 3.43 17.15
N LEU A 166 8.49 4.00 18.01
CA LEU A 166 9.85 4.42 17.72
C LEU A 166 10.82 3.34 18.20
N ALA A 167 11.59 2.77 17.29
CA ALA A 167 12.63 1.77 17.57
C ALA A 167 13.99 2.46 17.75
N VAL A 168 14.53 2.46 18.96
CA VAL A 168 15.74 3.23 19.35
C VAL A 168 16.81 2.26 19.86
N PRO A 169 17.94 2.10 19.14
CA PRO A 169 19.06 1.32 19.64
C PRO A 169 19.87 2.05 20.71
N ASN A 170 20.28 1.35 21.77
CA ASN A 170 21.16 1.89 22.81
C ASN A 170 22.45 2.50 22.23
N LYS A 171 23.07 1.82 21.26
CA LYS A 171 24.29 2.30 20.59
C LYS A 171 24.14 3.70 19.97
N VAL A 172 22.97 4.01 19.42
CA VAL A 172 22.69 5.33 18.86
C VAL A 172 22.65 6.37 19.96
N LEU A 173 21.99 6.07 21.09
CA LEU A 173 21.94 6.96 22.24
C LEU A 173 23.33 7.15 22.89
N GLU A 174 24.11 6.07 23.04
CA GLU A 174 25.48 6.11 23.56
C GLU A 174 26.36 7.04 22.73
N HIS A 175 26.19 7.03 21.41
CA HIS A 175 26.98 7.87 20.50
C HIS A 175 26.52 9.32 20.50
N ALA A 176 25.20 9.57 20.50
CA ALA A 176 24.62 10.91 20.44
C ALA A 176 24.64 11.63 21.80
N TYR A 177 24.54 10.87 22.91
CA TYR A 177 24.40 11.42 24.29
C TYR A 177 25.29 10.65 25.28
N PRO A 178 26.64 10.74 25.16
CA PRO A 178 27.57 10.02 26.05
C PRO A 178 27.30 10.34 27.54
N GLY A 179 27.15 9.29 28.34
CA GLY A 179 26.91 9.42 29.78
C GLY A 179 25.49 9.85 30.19
N GLN A 180 24.56 10.00 29.22
CA GLN A 180 23.18 10.44 29.49
C GLN A 180 22.13 9.43 29.01
N VAL A 181 22.55 8.24 28.58
CA VAL A 181 21.68 7.23 27.95
C VAL A 181 20.45 6.91 28.80
N GLU A 182 20.65 6.56 30.07
CA GLU A 182 19.55 6.20 30.97
C GLU A 182 18.57 7.38 31.19
N LYS A 183 19.08 8.60 31.31
CA LYS A 183 18.24 9.80 31.42
C LYS A 183 17.37 9.97 30.15
N ILE A 184 17.94 9.80 28.96
CA ILE A 184 17.19 9.92 27.71
C ILE A 184 16.14 8.80 27.60
N LYS A 185 16.47 7.56 27.97
CA LYS A 185 15.51 6.45 28.01
C LYS A 185 14.33 6.73 28.95
N GLU A 186 14.60 7.22 30.18
CA GLU A 186 13.54 7.59 31.13
C GLU A 186 12.63 8.68 30.56
N GLN A 187 13.19 9.65 29.85
CA GLN A 187 12.42 10.69 29.17
C GLN A 187 11.58 10.11 28.03
N LEU A 188 12.15 9.21 27.22
CA LEU A 188 11.43 8.54 26.14
C LEU A 188 10.30 7.64 26.66
N LEU A 189 10.49 6.97 27.81
CA LEU A 189 9.44 6.19 28.45
C LEU A 189 8.29 7.06 28.96
N THR A 190 8.58 8.25 29.43
CA THR A 190 7.57 9.16 29.98
C THR A 190 6.89 9.96 28.87
N ASN A 191 7.68 10.44 27.90
CA ASN A 191 7.21 11.23 26.77
C ASN A 191 8.21 11.10 25.61
N ALA A 192 7.92 10.22 24.66
CA ALA A 192 8.76 10.01 23.48
C ALA A 192 8.61 11.17 22.48
N ASP A 193 9.17 12.31 22.84
CA ASP A 193 9.25 13.51 22.00
C ASP A 193 10.43 13.38 21.02
N LEU A 194 10.18 13.54 19.73
CA LEU A 194 11.21 13.44 18.69
C LEU A 194 12.32 14.50 18.83
N ARG A 195 12.06 15.63 19.49
CA ARG A 195 13.06 16.65 19.78
C ARG A 195 14.22 16.12 20.62
N LEU A 196 13.98 15.11 21.46
CA LEU A 196 15.04 14.45 22.25
C LEU A 196 16.04 13.69 21.36
N LEU A 197 15.69 13.43 20.09
CA LEU A 197 16.45 12.60 19.17
C LEU A 197 16.93 13.35 17.93
N GLN A 198 16.87 14.68 17.94
CA GLN A 198 17.24 15.52 16.79
C GLN A 198 18.69 15.33 16.29
N ASN A 199 19.60 14.89 17.17
CA ASN A 199 21.01 14.64 16.83
C ASN A 199 21.27 13.18 16.41
N CYS A 200 20.25 12.33 16.43
CA CYS A 200 20.38 10.92 16.09
C CYS A 200 20.19 10.68 14.59
N PRO A 201 20.84 9.64 14.01
CA PRO A 201 20.57 9.22 12.65
C PRO A 201 19.25 8.44 12.57
N PHE A 202 18.49 8.68 11.49
CA PHE A 202 17.26 7.97 11.19
C PHE A 202 17.40 7.08 9.96
N LEU A 203 16.74 5.92 10.00
CA LEU A 203 16.55 4.98 8.92
C LEU A 203 15.05 5.00 8.59
N LEU A 204 14.69 5.36 7.38
CA LEU A 204 13.29 5.51 7.00
C LEU A 204 12.92 4.64 5.80
N ILE A 205 11.64 4.37 5.67
CA ILE A 205 11.11 3.80 4.43
C ILE A 205 10.88 4.91 3.40
N ASN A 206 10.88 4.53 2.11
CA ASN A 206 10.73 5.45 1.00
C ASN A 206 9.41 6.25 1.07
N PRO A 207 9.36 7.46 0.50
CA PRO A 207 8.12 8.20 0.28
C PRO A 207 7.07 7.35 -0.47
N GLY A 208 5.78 7.65 -0.21
CA GLY A 208 4.66 6.86 -0.75
C GLY A 208 4.16 5.76 0.21
N ASN A 209 4.90 5.44 1.25
CA ASN A 209 4.45 4.56 2.33
C ASN A 209 3.79 5.36 3.46
N ARG A 210 2.70 4.82 4.04
CA ARG A 210 1.94 5.51 5.10
C ARG A 210 2.78 5.78 6.36
N VAL A 211 3.62 4.82 6.77
CA VAL A 211 4.50 5.00 7.95
C VAL A 211 5.47 6.14 7.72
N ARG A 212 6.02 6.29 6.49
CA ARG A 212 6.88 7.42 6.13
C ARG A 212 6.12 8.75 6.17
N THR A 213 4.93 8.79 5.61
CA THR A 213 4.08 10.00 5.67
C THR A 213 3.84 10.43 7.12
N LEU A 214 3.49 9.49 8.00
CA LEU A 214 3.28 9.78 9.42
C LEU A 214 4.56 10.24 10.12
N ALA A 215 5.70 9.64 9.80
CA ALA A 215 7.00 10.08 10.33
C ALA A 215 7.34 11.50 9.92
N ASP A 216 7.16 11.84 8.63
CA ASP A 216 7.42 13.20 8.12
C ASP A 216 6.50 14.23 8.80
N GLU A 217 5.20 13.91 8.95
CA GLU A 217 4.23 14.76 9.65
C GLU A 217 4.58 14.95 11.14
N MET A 218 5.10 13.91 11.81
CA MET A 218 5.56 14.03 13.20
C MET A 218 6.87 14.84 13.33
N PHE A 219 7.79 14.73 12.37
CA PHE A 219 8.98 15.57 12.32
C PHE A 219 8.62 17.05 12.12
N GLU A 220 7.63 17.33 11.24
CA GLU A 220 7.12 18.68 11.02
C GLU A 220 6.47 19.24 12.31
N GLU A 221 5.62 18.47 12.99
CA GLU A 221 4.99 18.84 14.25
C GLU A 221 6.03 19.10 15.35
N ALA A 222 7.07 18.26 15.42
CA ALA A 222 8.20 18.44 16.34
C ALA A 222 9.12 19.61 15.97
N GLN A 223 8.98 20.18 14.77
CA GLN A 223 9.85 21.22 14.22
C GLN A 223 11.33 20.81 14.15
N ILE A 224 11.60 19.56 13.80
CA ILE A 224 12.96 19.05 13.62
C ILE A 224 13.18 18.59 12.17
N THR A 225 14.43 18.73 11.71
CA THR A 225 14.89 18.16 10.44
C THR A 225 15.68 16.90 10.76
N PRO A 226 15.15 15.69 10.47
CA PRO A 226 15.82 14.45 10.79
C PRO A 226 17.09 14.26 9.97
N LYS A 227 18.13 13.70 10.56
CA LYS A 227 19.32 13.24 9.84
C LYS A 227 19.04 11.85 9.26
N ILE A 228 18.45 11.80 8.06
CA ILE A 228 18.18 10.54 7.35
C ILE A 228 19.50 10.03 6.74
N ILE A 229 19.91 8.82 7.11
CA ILE A 229 21.15 8.20 6.62
C ILE A 229 20.92 7.00 5.70
N LEU A 230 19.68 6.49 5.63
CA LEU A 230 19.27 5.42 4.74
C LEU A 230 17.76 5.50 4.49
N GLU A 231 17.37 5.24 3.26
CA GLU A 231 16.00 5.05 2.83
C GLU A 231 15.86 3.72 2.06
N THR A 232 14.77 2.99 2.27
CA THR A 232 14.49 1.71 1.60
C THR A 232 12.98 1.44 1.57
N GLU A 233 12.54 0.52 0.72
CA GLU A 233 11.12 0.12 0.64
C GLU A 233 10.75 -0.90 1.72
N ASN A 234 11.70 -1.67 2.24
CA ASN A 234 11.44 -2.79 3.13
C ASN A 234 11.60 -2.40 4.61
N ILE A 235 10.49 -2.34 5.33
CA ILE A 235 10.46 -1.98 6.75
C ILE A 235 11.20 -2.98 7.65
N GLU A 236 11.26 -4.28 7.28
CA GLU A 236 12.00 -5.30 8.01
C GLU A 236 13.51 -5.07 7.90
N THR A 237 13.97 -4.64 6.73
CA THR A 237 15.38 -4.25 6.54
C THR A 237 15.76 -3.07 7.43
N VAL A 238 14.89 -2.06 7.51
CA VAL A 238 15.10 -0.89 8.37
C VAL A 238 15.21 -1.30 9.83
N LEU A 239 14.28 -2.17 10.31
CA LEU A 239 14.31 -2.67 11.69
C LEU A 239 15.57 -3.51 11.97
N ALA A 240 15.97 -4.37 11.04
CA ALA A 240 17.16 -5.19 11.19
C ALA A 240 18.45 -4.36 11.30
N LEU A 241 18.54 -3.26 10.52
CA LEU A 241 19.65 -2.30 10.60
C LEU A 241 19.62 -1.49 11.90
N ALA A 242 18.43 -1.07 12.33
CA ALA A 242 18.26 -0.43 13.63
C ALA A 242 18.71 -1.35 14.78
N ALA A 243 18.35 -2.63 14.76
CA ALA A 243 18.79 -3.64 15.74
C ALA A 243 20.32 -3.84 15.77
N LYS A 244 21.04 -3.43 14.71
CA LYS A 244 22.51 -3.39 14.68
C LYS A 244 23.11 -2.06 15.17
N GLY A 245 22.24 -1.11 15.55
CA GLY A 245 22.65 0.19 16.07
C GLY A 245 22.99 1.22 15.01
N MET A 246 22.48 1.06 13.77
CA MET A 246 22.80 1.96 12.69
C MET A 246 21.99 3.27 12.75
N GLY A 247 20.77 3.26 13.27
CA GLY A 247 19.91 4.44 13.37
C GLY A 247 18.56 4.12 14.02
N ILE A 248 17.76 5.14 14.23
CA ILE A 248 16.41 5.09 14.79
C ILE A 248 15.41 4.89 13.64
N THR A 249 14.31 4.17 13.90
CA THR A 249 13.25 4.01 12.91
C THR A 249 11.87 3.97 13.52
N PHE A 250 10.84 4.13 12.69
CA PHE A 250 9.42 3.97 13.04
C PHE A 250 8.96 2.57 12.64
N TYR A 251 8.19 1.92 13.52
CA TYR A 251 7.78 0.55 13.28
C TYR A 251 6.38 0.27 13.82
N PRO A 252 5.46 -0.31 13.02
CA PRO A 252 4.12 -0.63 13.48
C PRO A 252 4.13 -1.70 14.57
N LYS A 253 3.42 -1.45 15.66
CA LYS A 253 3.35 -2.32 16.84
C LYS A 253 2.81 -3.71 16.52
N MET A 254 1.85 -3.80 15.59
CA MET A 254 1.26 -5.08 15.20
C MET A 254 2.27 -6.09 14.64
N PHE A 255 3.41 -5.64 14.12
CA PHE A 255 4.46 -6.52 13.61
C PHE A 255 5.42 -7.01 14.69
N ILE A 256 5.38 -6.41 15.86
CA ILE A 256 6.11 -6.88 17.03
C ILE A 256 5.30 -8.07 17.57
N SER A 257 5.70 -9.28 17.20
CA SER A 257 4.96 -10.48 17.60
C SER A 257 4.91 -10.58 19.12
N SER A 258 3.73 -10.93 19.65
CA SER A 258 3.46 -11.25 21.06
C SER A 258 4.21 -12.49 21.56
N HIS A 259 4.93 -13.19 20.69
CA HIS A 259 5.83 -14.24 21.14
C HIS A 259 7.02 -13.59 21.87
N GLU A 260 7.16 -13.92 23.14
CA GLU A 260 8.21 -13.55 24.11
C GLU A 260 9.64 -13.54 23.56
N VAL A 261 9.86 -14.15 22.41
CA VAL A 261 11.13 -14.19 21.69
C VAL A 261 11.55 -12.84 21.15
N PHE A 262 10.59 -11.93 20.80
CA PHE A 262 10.95 -10.63 20.20
C PHE A 262 11.20 -9.55 21.26
N GLN A 263 10.36 -9.40 22.28
CA GLN A 263 10.54 -8.37 23.31
C GLN A 263 11.76 -8.66 24.21
N ASN A 264 11.81 -9.85 24.83
CA ASN A 264 12.91 -10.19 25.73
C ASN A 264 14.25 -10.51 25.04
N ASN A 265 14.25 -10.97 23.78
CA ASN A 265 15.49 -11.28 23.06
C ASN A 265 16.04 -10.13 22.23
N LEU A 266 15.21 -9.22 21.71
CA LEU A 266 15.70 -8.03 21.01
C LEU A 266 16.29 -7.01 22.00
N GLU A 267 15.58 -6.67 23.08
CA GLU A 267 16.08 -5.74 24.08
C GLU A 267 17.38 -6.24 24.73
N ASN A 268 17.42 -7.49 25.17
CA ASN A 268 18.57 -8.04 25.87
C ASN A 268 19.77 -8.40 24.96
N LYS A 269 19.53 -8.76 23.68
CA LYS A 269 20.61 -9.14 22.76
C LYS A 269 21.06 -8.05 21.82
N THR A 270 20.19 -7.12 21.44
CA THR A 270 20.48 -6.08 20.45
C THR A 270 20.52 -4.67 21.05
N GLY A 271 19.99 -4.48 22.27
CA GLY A 271 19.81 -3.16 22.87
C GLY A 271 18.85 -2.26 22.10
N LEU A 272 17.90 -2.84 21.34
CA LEU A 272 16.86 -2.10 20.64
C LEU A 272 15.62 -1.97 21.53
N ASN A 273 15.20 -0.73 21.79
CA ASN A 273 14.03 -0.45 22.63
C ASN A 273 12.94 0.18 21.78
N PHE A 274 11.67 -0.10 22.13
CA PHE A 274 10.52 0.47 21.48
C PHE A 274 9.80 1.43 22.40
N TYR A 275 9.47 2.61 21.89
CA TYR A 275 8.79 3.67 22.64
C TYR A 275 7.50 4.08 21.94
N SER A 276 6.44 4.23 22.73
CA SER A 276 5.18 4.83 22.28
C SER A 276 5.36 6.32 22.11
N LEU A 277 5.03 6.82 20.92
CA LEU A 277 5.20 8.23 20.58
C LEU A 277 4.05 9.08 21.13
N ASN A 278 4.36 10.22 21.74
CA ASN A 278 3.34 11.17 22.23
C ASN A 278 2.86 12.11 21.11
N TYR A 279 2.49 11.54 19.97
CA TYR A 279 1.92 12.24 18.83
C TYR A 279 0.60 11.58 18.45
N PRO A 280 -0.52 12.33 18.34
CA PRO A 280 -1.82 11.74 17.95
C PRO A 280 -1.74 10.94 16.65
N LYS A 281 -0.89 11.37 15.72
CA LYS A 281 -0.68 10.70 14.42
C LYS A 281 0.04 9.36 14.52
N ALA A 282 0.72 9.06 15.61
CA ALA A 282 1.32 7.75 15.86
C ALA A 282 0.26 6.67 16.17
N HIS A 283 -0.95 7.09 16.53
CA HIS A 283 -2.08 6.24 16.82
C HIS A 283 -3.11 6.35 15.71
N GLY A 284 -3.62 5.25 15.24
CA GLY A 284 -4.57 5.20 14.14
C GLY A 284 -5.39 3.93 14.16
N VAL A 285 -6.05 3.66 13.07
CA VAL A 285 -6.89 2.47 12.88
C VAL A 285 -6.44 1.77 11.61
N LEU A 286 -6.22 0.48 11.70
CA LEU A 286 -6.14 -0.38 10.53
C LEU A 286 -7.57 -0.61 10.03
N GLY A 287 -7.76 -0.51 8.73
CA GLY A 287 -9.09 -0.72 8.15
C GLY A 287 -9.02 -1.24 6.73
N ILE A 288 -10.19 -1.62 6.23
CA ILE A 288 -10.42 -1.96 4.84
C ILE A 288 -10.97 -0.73 4.13
N GLY A 289 -10.46 -0.43 2.93
CA GLY A 289 -11.01 0.54 2.00
C GLY A 289 -11.49 -0.14 0.73
N TYR A 290 -12.65 0.29 0.21
CA TYR A 290 -13.18 -0.14 -1.07
C TYR A 290 -13.86 1.03 -1.77
N HIS A 291 -14.00 0.97 -3.10
CA HIS A 291 -14.54 2.10 -3.86
C HIS A 291 -16.04 2.29 -3.60
N LYS A 292 -16.43 3.53 -3.27
CA LYS A 292 -17.82 3.90 -3.07
C LYS A 292 -18.56 3.96 -4.41
N GLY A 293 -19.69 3.29 -4.48
CA GLY A 293 -20.53 3.30 -5.68
C GLY A 293 -20.22 2.22 -6.70
N HIS A 294 -19.14 1.44 -6.50
CA HIS A 294 -18.91 0.21 -7.27
C HIS A 294 -19.71 -0.95 -6.69
N TYR A 295 -20.02 -1.91 -7.56
CA TYR A 295 -20.68 -3.13 -7.10
C TYR A 295 -19.78 -3.90 -6.16
N MET A 296 -20.22 -4.03 -4.91
CA MET A 296 -19.52 -4.87 -3.94
C MET A 296 -20.03 -6.31 -4.08
N SER A 297 -19.16 -7.18 -4.60
CA SER A 297 -19.47 -8.59 -4.75
C SER A 297 -19.76 -9.25 -3.39
N GLN A 298 -20.52 -10.32 -3.38
CA GLN A 298 -20.75 -11.10 -2.17
C GLN A 298 -19.44 -11.65 -1.59
N ALA A 299 -18.49 -12.02 -2.46
CA ALA A 299 -17.15 -12.43 -2.07
C ALA A 299 -16.43 -11.34 -1.25
N THR A 300 -16.50 -10.09 -1.69
CA THR A 300 -15.92 -8.94 -0.98
C THR A 300 -16.60 -8.70 0.37
N LYS A 301 -17.94 -8.76 0.43
CA LYS A 301 -18.72 -8.58 1.68
C LYS A 301 -18.35 -9.61 2.73
N GLU A 302 -18.25 -10.87 2.32
CA GLU A 302 -17.91 -11.98 3.22
C GLU A 302 -16.45 -11.92 3.69
N PHE A 303 -15.53 -11.48 2.82
CA PHE A 303 -14.16 -11.24 3.23
C PHE A 303 -14.08 -10.15 4.31
N ILE A 304 -14.79 -9.03 4.12
CA ILE A 304 -14.85 -7.95 5.11
C ILE A 304 -15.43 -8.45 6.43
N ARG A 305 -16.50 -9.27 6.40
CA ARG A 305 -17.10 -9.85 7.60
C ARG A 305 -16.09 -10.71 8.36
N ILE A 306 -15.43 -11.66 7.67
CA ILE A 306 -14.46 -12.55 8.28
C ILE A 306 -13.26 -11.76 8.83
N ALA A 307 -12.75 -10.77 8.09
CA ALA A 307 -11.66 -9.92 8.55
C ALA A 307 -12.00 -9.18 9.86
N LYS A 308 -13.24 -8.66 9.99
CA LYS A 308 -13.72 -7.99 11.22
C LYS A 308 -13.88 -8.94 12.42
N GLU A 309 -14.20 -10.19 12.16
CA GLU A 309 -14.37 -11.21 13.23
C GLU A 309 -13.03 -11.79 13.69
N THR A 310 -12.00 -11.66 12.85
CA THR A 310 -10.67 -12.27 13.09
C THR A 310 -9.69 -11.29 13.74
N LEU A 311 -9.76 -10.01 13.41
CA LEU A 311 -8.85 -8.95 13.90
C LEU A 311 -9.51 -8.05 14.94
#